data_800f8bf8ea9c2b632a9a95ce94aa1ba0
#
_entry.id   800f8bf8ea9c2b632a9a95ce94aa1ba0
#
_cell.length_a   1.000
_cell.length_b   1.000
_cell.length_c   1.000
_cell.angle_alpha   90.00
_cell.angle_beta   90.00
_cell.angle_gamma   90.00
#
_symmetry.space_group_name_H-M   'P 1'
#
loop_
_entity.id
_entity.type
_entity.pdbx_description
1 polymer ?
#
loop_
_entity_poly.entity_id
_entity_poly.type
_entity_poly.pdbx_seq_one_letter_code
_entity_poly.pdbx_strand_id
1 'polypeptide(L)'
;MAAALTSALLAGCASTPLPPWPDRNASRPPPPVRQIPPPSRQEQAPAPMARPGVVLPAPVPRTADGATTAPVVRPSLAPLTGTLPDLPYRPEVAARFPDPPILYHTPGLHPDRRAFTTNAEIGQWLHALAQQTTPPTTRATVLQLGPSQRGAPIHALVLTQERDDQPQALAESKRPTVLLIGQQHGDAPASSEALLVVAQELAQGLLAPLLERINVIIVPRANPDGAEAGTAATADGTDLQRDHLLLHSPEARALNQLVRDFRPMVVLDSGEFPAAGAVLTQFGGLNRHDAHLSYATTGNVHEFVTKAAREWMQQPLEQALQGLGLAVEWAHSPSAVPGERRMVMDSVQPDSGRNLWGLKHAVSLRVASRGVGLGRTHIQRRVHTQVNAMAAALRMASERAARLDQVRSFVIRDTVALACRNKVVVQAAHTTESRELTLLNPDTGADMPTTVEWDSALRLSPTLERARPCGYWVAPTAQPAIERLRLHGLQVLRVAEAGAVLAEAPQSPGTTAASPLARTAIDVPAGSYYVPLNQPMANVAIAALEADTPFGFASQRLVGLPEEVLRVMVTPSLVFEDME
;
A
#
# COMPACT_ATOMS: atom_id res chain seq x y z
N MET A 1 9.38 -61.02 -26.65
CA MET A 1 9.25 -60.50 -25.28
C MET A 1 9.17 -58.99 -25.40
N ALA A 2 7.99 -58.45 -25.15
CA ALA A 2 7.65 -57.04 -25.39
C ALA A 2 8.09 -56.18 -24.20
N ALA A 3 8.84 -55.08 -24.47
CA ALA A 3 9.14 -54.04 -23.52
C ALA A 3 8.05 -52.96 -23.59
N ALA A 4 7.32 -52.77 -22.49
CA ALA A 4 6.32 -51.73 -22.35
C ALA A 4 7.01 -50.40 -21.99
N LEU A 5 6.87 -49.39 -22.84
CA LEU A 5 7.20 -47.99 -22.53
C LEU A 5 6.02 -47.35 -21.75
N THR A 6 6.28 -47.00 -20.53
CA THR A 6 5.38 -46.14 -19.73
C THR A 6 5.70 -44.68 -20.02
N SER A 7 4.83 -44.01 -20.78
CA SER A 7 4.88 -42.57 -21.01
C SER A 7 4.27 -41.86 -19.79
N ALA A 8 5.10 -41.15 -19.01
CA ALA A 8 4.64 -40.26 -17.95
C ALA A 8 4.14 -38.97 -18.59
N LEU A 9 2.84 -38.72 -18.50
CA LEU A 9 2.20 -37.44 -18.83
C LEU A 9 2.57 -36.40 -17.80
N LEU A 10 3.42 -35.46 -18.17
CA LEU A 10 3.63 -34.19 -17.46
C LEU A 10 2.39 -33.32 -17.67
N ALA A 11 1.48 -33.31 -16.71
CA ALA A 11 0.42 -32.34 -16.64
C ALA A 11 1.02 -30.97 -16.28
N GLY A 12 1.31 -30.16 -17.29
CA GLY A 12 1.65 -28.75 -17.13
C GLY A 12 0.46 -28.00 -16.54
N CYS A 13 0.63 -27.32 -15.41
CA CYS A 13 -0.35 -26.39 -14.87
C CYS A 13 -0.57 -25.25 -15.86
N ALA A 14 -1.63 -25.34 -16.66
CA ALA A 14 -2.08 -24.25 -17.52
C ALA A 14 -2.62 -23.12 -16.64
N SER A 15 -1.82 -22.05 -16.49
CA SER A 15 -2.32 -20.81 -15.94
C SER A 15 -3.44 -20.29 -16.85
N THR A 16 -4.64 -20.14 -16.30
CA THR A 16 -5.77 -19.56 -17.04
C THR A 16 -5.34 -18.19 -17.60
N PRO A 17 -5.44 -17.98 -18.92
CA PRO A 17 -5.09 -16.68 -19.50
C PRO A 17 -6.03 -15.59 -18.97
N LEU A 18 -5.50 -14.37 -18.85
CA LEU A 18 -6.33 -13.19 -18.63
C LEU A 18 -7.43 -13.15 -19.70
N PRO A 19 -8.66 -12.69 -19.38
CA PRO A 19 -9.69 -12.52 -20.39
C PRO A 19 -9.14 -11.67 -21.54
N PRO A 20 -9.56 -11.95 -22.79
CA PRO A 20 -9.12 -11.16 -23.93
C PRO A 20 -9.44 -9.68 -23.69
N TRP A 21 -8.57 -8.81 -24.18
CA TRP A 21 -8.77 -7.38 -24.13
C TRP A 21 -10.10 -7.02 -24.79
N PRO A 22 -10.86 -6.06 -24.24
CA PRO A 22 -12.09 -5.61 -24.89
C PRO A 22 -11.75 -5.08 -26.29
N ASP A 23 -12.42 -5.65 -27.29
CA ASP A 23 -12.21 -5.29 -28.68
C ASP A 23 -12.63 -3.84 -28.92
N ARG A 24 -11.71 -2.99 -29.35
CA ARG A 24 -11.95 -1.55 -29.57
C ARG A 24 -12.99 -1.28 -30.67
N ASN A 25 -13.27 -2.27 -31.51
CA ASN A 25 -14.17 -2.17 -32.64
C ASN A 25 -15.56 -2.81 -32.40
N ALA A 26 -15.80 -3.36 -31.23
CA ALA A 26 -17.14 -3.81 -30.89
C ALA A 26 -18.05 -2.57 -30.72
N SER A 27 -18.77 -2.22 -31.76
CA SER A 27 -19.83 -1.22 -31.70
C SER A 27 -20.82 -1.63 -30.60
N ARG A 28 -20.86 -0.87 -29.52
CA ARG A 28 -21.90 -1.03 -28.50
C ARG A 28 -23.25 -0.88 -29.18
N PRO A 29 -24.18 -1.83 -29.01
CA PRO A 29 -25.55 -1.59 -29.44
C PRO A 29 -26.07 -0.32 -28.74
N PRO A 30 -26.81 0.55 -29.43
CA PRO A 30 -27.37 1.75 -28.82
C PRO A 30 -28.25 1.34 -27.61
N PRO A 31 -28.22 2.10 -26.52
CA PRO A 31 -29.06 1.80 -25.36
C PRO A 31 -30.55 1.79 -25.82
N PRO A 32 -31.39 0.91 -25.26
CA PRO A 32 -32.81 0.86 -25.60
C PRO A 32 -33.47 2.20 -25.33
N VAL A 33 -34.12 2.75 -26.32
CA VAL A 33 -34.88 3.99 -26.22
C VAL A 33 -36.03 3.74 -25.24
N ARG A 34 -35.96 4.32 -24.06
CA ARG A 34 -37.03 4.29 -23.08
C ARG A 34 -38.18 5.16 -23.62
N GLN A 35 -39.26 4.52 -24.06
CA GLN A 35 -40.49 5.22 -24.39
C GLN A 35 -41.04 5.83 -23.09
N ILE A 36 -41.16 7.15 -23.09
CA ILE A 36 -41.80 7.92 -22.01
C ILE A 36 -43.33 7.77 -22.22
N PRO A 37 -44.09 7.22 -21.26
CA PRO A 37 -45.53 7.19 -21.37
C PRO A 37 -46.10 8.62 -21.27
N PRO A 38 -47.21 8.91 -21.92
CA PRO A 38 -47.85 10.24 -21.88
C PRO A 38 -48.30 10.58 -20.46
N PRO A 39 -48.33 11.88 -20.10
CA PRO A 39 -48.68 12.30 -18.74
C PRO A 39 -50.15 11.97 -18.44
N SER A 40 -50.38 11.23 -17.36
CA SER A 40 -51.71 11.00 -16.80
C SER A 40 -52.21 12.26 -16.09
N ARG A 41 -53.52 12.52 -16.26
CA ARG A 41 -54.26 13.64 -15.69
C ARG A 41 -54.02 13.79 -14.19
N GLN A 42 -53.80 15.02 -13.76
CA GLN A 42 -53.75 15.43 -12.35
C GLN A 42 -55.09 15.20 -11.67
N GLU A 43 -55.09 14.32 -10.67
CA GLU A 43 -56.11 14.34 -9.63
C GLU A 43 -55.69 15.33 -8.54
N GLN A 44 -56.62 16.23 -8.22
CA GLN A 44 -56.44 17.26 -7.19
C GLN A 44 -56.30 16.60 -5.80
N ALA A 45 -55.24 16.90 -5.08
CA ALA A 45 -55.05 16.48 -3.70
C ALA A 45 -55.91 17.33 -2.75
N PRO A 46 -56.50 16.72 -1.69
CA PRO A 46 -57.27 17.44 -0.68
C PRO A 46 -56.36 18.27 0.24
N ALA A 47 -56.89 19.40 0.72
CA ALA A 47 -56.22 20.37 1.58
C ALA A 47 -55.75 19.72 2.91
N PRO A 48 -54.61 20.17 3.47
CA PRO A 48 -54.11 19.62 4.72
C PRO A 48 -54.90 20.09 5.94
N MET A 49 -55.35 19.14 6.76
CA MET A 49 -55.94 19.44 8.08
C MET A 49 -54.86 19.92 9.05
N ALA A 50 -55.15 20.98 9.79
CA ALA A 50 -54.31 21.52 10.83
C ALA A 50 -54.07 20.51 11.98
N ARG A 51 -52.79 20.32 12.35
CA ARG A 51 -52.38 19.58 13.53
C ARG A 51 -52.32 20.52 14.74
N PRO A 52 -52.69 20.06 15.95
CA PRO A 52 -52.65 20.89 17.16
C PRO A 52 -51.20 21.16 17.60
N GLY A 53 -51.00 22.39 18.10
CA GLY A 53 -49.70 22.94 18.46
C GLY A 53 -48.99 22.17 19.59
N VAL A 54 -47.73 21.84 19.33
CA VAL A 54 -46.80 21.42 20.36
C VAL A 54 -46.19 22.70 20.99
N VAL A 55 -46.44 22.89 22.30
CA VAL A 55 -45.82 23.94 23.11
C VAL A 55 -44.35 23.58 23.28
N LEU A 56 -43.45 24.44 22.76
CA LEU A 56 -42.00 24.32 23.02
C LEU A 56 -41.70 24.93 24.40
N PRO A 57 -40.86 24.30 25.23
CA PRO A 57 -40.39 24.91 26.48
C PRO A 57 -39.45 26.07 26.19
N ALA A 58 -39.54 27.10 27.08
CA ALA A 58 -38.75 28.31 27.00
C ALA A 58 -37.22 28.06 27.08
N PRO A 59 -36.39 28.90 26.41
CA PRO A 59 -34.95 28.75 26.40
C PRO A 59 -34.37 29.07 27.78
N VAL A 60 -33.54 28.13 28.27
CA VAL A 60 -32.71 28.31 29.47
C VAL A 60 -31.56 29.26 29.12
N PRO A 61 -31.21 30.26 29.98
CA PRO A 61 -30.10 31.16 29.71
C PRO A 61 -28.77 30.40 29.74
N ARG A 62 -27.98 30.57 28.67
CA ARG A 62 -26.61 30.06 28.59
C ARG A 62 -25.70 30.97 29.41
N THR A 63 -25.12 30.44 30.46
CA THR A 63 -23.91 31.01 31.07
C THR A 63 -22.73 30.65 30.16
N ALA A 64 -21.98 31.66 29.76
CA ALA A 64 -20.71 31.48 29.07
C ALA A 64 -19.74 30.85 30.07
N ASP A 65 -19.29 29.62 29.78
CA ASP A 65 -17.97 29.06 30.04
C ASP A 65 -18.01 27.54 29.81
N GLY A 66 -17.06 27.05 29.01
CA GLY A 66 -16.81 25.63 28.85
C GLY A 66 -17.28 25.02 27.52
N ALA A 67 -16.61 25.35 26.44
CA ALA A 67 -16.65 24.54 25.23
C ALA A 67 -15.97 23.19 25.49
N THR A 68 -16.71 22.22 25.98
CA THR A 68 -16.35 20.81 25.93
C THR A 68 -16.54 20.38 24.48
N THR A 69 -15.49 20.51 23.69
CA THR A 69 -15.38 19.77 22.42
C THR A 69 -15.42 18.28 22.77
N ALA A 70 -16.46 17.58 22.30
CA ALA A 70 -16.47 16.13 22.31
C ALA A 70 -15.12 15.65 21.73
N PRO A 71 -14.43 14.67 22.39
CA PRO A 71 -13.19 14.17 21.85
C PRO A 71 -13.50 13.57 20.50
N VAL A 72 -12.99 14.17 19.43
CA VAL A 72 -12.80 13.49 18.16
C VAL A 72 -11.92 12.29 18.52
N VAL A 73 -12.53 11.09 18.52
CA VAL A 73 -11.79 9.84 18.66
C VAL A 73 -10.88 9.80 17.43
N ARG A 74 -9.68 10.34 17.60
CA ARG A 74 -8.58 10.05 16.69
C ARG A 74 -8.44 8.53 16.79
N PRO A 75 -8.37 7.79 15.68
CA PRO A 75 -7.72 6.50 15.74
C PRO A 75 -6.28 6.82 16.18
N SER A 76 -6.06 6.74 17.47
CA SER A 76 -4.74 6.81 18.06
C SER A 76 -4.00 5.64 17.46
N LEU A 77 -3.05 5.93 16.58
CA LEU A 77 -1.90 5.08 16.42
C LEU A 77 -1.29 5.06 17.82
N ALA A 78 -1.68 4.09 18.64
CA ALA A 78 -1.04 3.89 19.92
C ALA A 78 0.45 3.82 19.64
N PRO A 79 1.30 4.54 20.36
CA PRO A 79 2.73 4.40 20.20
C PRO A 79 3.04 2.91 20.33
N LEU A 80 3.74 2.34 19.34
CA LEU A 80 4.21 0.95 19.35
C LEU A 80 5.31 0.74 20.42
N THR A 81 5.28 1.50 21.48
CA THR A 81 6.18 1.49 22.64
C THR A 81 5.65 0.57 23.74
N GLY A 82 5.40 -0.70 23.39
CA GLY A 82 5.25 -1.73 24.40
C GLY A 82 6.48 -2.65 24.29
N THR A 83 7.31 -2.71 25.33
CA THR A 83 8.14 -3.89 25.55
C THR A 83 7.20 -5.08 25.56
N LEU A 84 7.30 -5.92 24.51
CA LEU A 84 6.53 -7.16 24.47
C LEU A 84 6.91 -7.94 25.73
N PRO A 85 5.92 -8.44 26.51
CA PRO A 85 6.23 -9.28 27.66
C PRO A 85 7.04 -10.48 27.17
N ASP A 86 7.95 -10.98 28.01
CA ASP A 86 8.72 -12.19 27.74
C ASP A 86 7.77 -13.27 27.23
N LEU A 87 7.98 -13.67 25.99
CA LEU A 87 7.14 -14.67 25.35
C LEU A 87 7.26 -15.99 26.11
N PRO A 88 6.16 -16.62 26.51
CA PRO A 88 6.20 -18.01 26.97
C PRO A 88 6.50 -18.90 25.77
N TYR A 89 7.77 -18.90 25.32
CA TYR A 89 8.20 -19.64 24.13
C TYR A 89 8.73 -21.01 24.55
N ARG A 90 7.81 -21.95 24.73
CA ARG A 90 8.13 -23.29 25.17
C ARG A 90 8.82 -24.11 24.07
N PRO A 91 9.65 -25.13 24.44
CA PRO A 91 10.31 -25.99 23.47
C PRO A 91 9.35 -26.66 22.47
N GLU A 92 8.13 -26.98 22.90
CA GLU A 92 7.09 -27.59 22.08
C GLU A 92 6.62 -26.64 20.97
N VAL A 93 6.52 -25.34 21.26
CA VAL A 93 6.23 -24.31 20.26
C VAL A 93 7.44 -24.11 19.34
N ALA A 94 8.65 -24.06 19.89
CA ALA A 94 9.87 -23.91 19.10
C ALA A 94 10.05 -25.07 18.10
N ALA A 95 9.72 -26.29 18.49
CA ALA A 95 9.80 -27.48 17.62
C ALA A 95 8.90 -27.42 16.37
N ARG A 96 7.89 -26.54 16.35
CA ARG A 96 7.03 -26.31 15.17
C ARG A 96 7.74 -25.53 14.07
N PHE A 97 8.86 -24.87 14.38
CA PHE A 97 9.59 -23.97 13.47
C PHE A 97 11.07 -24.37 13.34
N PRO A 98 11.36 -25.59 12.86
CA PRO A 98 12.75 -26.03 12.68
C PRO A 98 13.48 -25.12 11.69
N ASP A 99 14.77 -24.92 11.92
CA ASP A 99 15.60 -24.18 10.97
C ASP A 99 15.67 -24.91 9.61
N PRO A 100 15.81 -24.17 8.51
CA PRO A 100 15.94 -24.77 7.19
C PRO A 100 17.29 -25.52 7.05
N PRO A 101 17.39 -26.47 6.11
CA PRO A 101 18.65 -27.18 5.85
C PRO A 101 19.73 -26.28 5.25
N ILE A 102 19.37 -25.09 4.78
CA ILE A 102 20.26 -24.09 4.19
C ILE A 102 20.54 -23.01 5.23
N LEU A 103 21.81 -22.68 5.45
CA LEU A 103 22.22 -21.58 6.29
C LEU A 103 22.52 -20.34 5.44
N TYR A 104 21.93 -19.23 5.81
CA TYR A 104 22.17 -17.93 5.19
C TYR A 104 23.28 -17.18 5.94
N HIS A 105 24.07 -16.43 5.18
CA HIS A 105 25.23 -15.72 5.70
C HIS A 105 25.11 -14.21 5.41
N THR A 106 25.08 -13.44 6.46
CA THR A 106 25.23 -11.97 6.46
C THR A 106 26.02 -11.59 7.71
N PRO A 107 26.50 -10.36 7.85
CA PRO A 107 27.17 -9.97 9.08
C PRO A 107 26.33 -10.25 10.34
N GLY A 108 25.03 -9.97 10.31
CA GLY A 108 24.12 -10.19 11.44
C GLY A 108 23.72 -11.63 11.69
N LEU A 109 23.93 -12.55 10.75
CA LEU A 109 23.57 -13.97 10.88
C LEU A 109 24.72 -14.83 11.41
N HIS A 110 25.91 -14.24 11.62
CA HIS A 110 27.02 -14.99 12.20
C HIS A 110 26.65 -15.59 13.56
N PRO A 111 26.95 -16.86 13.83
CA PRO A 111 26.52 -17.58 15.04
C PRO A 111 26.93 -16.90 16.35
N ASP A 112 28.12 -16.30 16.39
CA ASP A 112 28.68 -15.68 17.59
C ASP A 112 28.18 -14.25 17.83
N ARG A 113 27.34 -13.70 16.92
CA ARG A 113 26.81 -12.35 17.08
C ARG A 113 25.49 -12.34 17.84
N ARG A 114 25.35 -11.34 18.71
CA ARG A 114 24.08 -11.03 19.39
C ARG A 114 23.26 -9.99 18.61
N ALA A 115 23.92 -9.00 18.01
CA ALA A 115 23.29 -7.95 17.22
C ALA A 115 23.08 -8.39 15.76
N PHE A 116 22.01 -7.88 15.14
CA PHE A 116 21.79 -7.98 13.69
C PHE A 116 22.77 -7.06 12.93
N THR A 117 22.77 -7.15 11.60
CA THR A 117 23.59 -6.30 10.73
C THR A 117 23.29 -4.83 11.01
N THR A 118 24.30 -4.03 11.32
CA THR A 118 24.18 -2.58 11.56
C THR A 118 23.97 -1.81 10.26
N ASN A 119 23.52 -0.56 10.33
CA ASN A 119 23.34 0.27 9.15
C ASN A 119 24.66 0.53 8.40
N ALA A 120 25.76 0.71 9.14
CA ALA A 120 27.11 0.85 8.56
C ALA A 120 27.56 -0.42 7.81
N GLU A 121 27.32 -1.60 8.38
CA GLU A 121 27.64 -2.87 7.73
C GLU A 121 26.78 -3.14 6.49
N ILE A 122 25.51 -2.71 6.48
CA ILE A 122 24.67 -2.74 5.26
C ILE A 122 25.34 -1.93 4.15
N GLY A 123 25.73 -0.67 4.44
CA GLY A 123 26.44 0.15 3.46
C GLY A 123 27.72 -0.52 2.94
N GLN A 124 28.55 -1.04 3.83
CA GLN A 124 29.78 -1.77 3.46
C GLN A 124 29.48 -2.99 2.60
N TRP A 125 28.49 -3.79 2.96
CA TRP A 125 28.05 -4.98 2.20
C TRP A 125 27.63 -4.62 0.78
N LEU A 126 26.77 -3.61 0.63
CA LEU A 126 26.30 -3.18 -0.68
C LEU A 126 27.43 -2.62 -1.55
N HIS A 127 28.33 -1.81 -0.98
CA HIS A 127 29.50 -1.30 -1.71
C HIS A 127 30.46 -2.43 -2.12
N ALA A 128 30.69 -3.41 -1.26
CA ALA A 128 31.50 -4.57 -1.59
C ALA A 128 30.90 -5.37 -2.76
N LEU A 129 29.59 -5.62 -2.73
CA LEU A 129 28.89 -6.27 -3.84
C LEU A 129 29.01 -5.48 -5.14
N ALA A 130 28.82 -4.16 -5.09
CA ALA A 130 28.94 -3.30 -6.27
C ALA A 130 30.37 -3.33 -6.88
N GLN A 131 31.40 -3.39 -6.04
CA GLN A 131 32.80 -3.48 -6.51
C GLN A 131 33.16 -4.86 -7.09
N GLN A 132 32.57 -5.93 -6.57
CA GLN A 132 32.81 -7.31 -7.02
C GLN A 132 32.01 -7.67 -8.28
N THR A 133 30.97 -6.92 -8.59
CA THR A 133 30.12 -7.15 -9.77
C THR A 133 30.80 -6.53 -10.98
N THR A 134 31.09 -7.36 -11.99
CA THR A 134 31.87 -6.91 -13.16
C THR A 134 30.96 -6.77 -14.40
N PRO A 135 30.84 -5.59 -15.01
CA PRO A 135 30.28 -5.45 -16.35
C PRO A 135 31.07 -6.32 -17.37
N PRO A 136 30.44 -6.86 -18.45
CA PRO A 136 29.14 -6.46 -18.97
C PRO A 136 27.93 -7.25 -18.44
N THR A 137 28.13 -8.27 -17.58
CA THR A 137 27.04 -9.20 -17.23
C THR A 137 26.06 -8.60 -16.22
N THR A 138 26.56 -7.88 -15.22
CA THR A 138 25.69 -7.23 -14.23
C THR A 138 26.32 -5.92 -13.78
N ARG A 139 25.52 -4.88 -13.71
CA ARG A 139 25.87 -3.61 -13.07
C ARG A 139 25.17 -3.54 -11.71
N ALA A 140 25.94 -3.18 -10.70
CA ALA A 140 25.45 -2.96 -9.34
C ALA A 140 25.89 -1.55 -8.89
N THR A 141 24.94 -0.70 -8.53
CA THR A 141 25.20 0.68 -8.10
C THR A 141 24.51 0.97 -6.79
N VAL A 142 25.28 1.47 -5.83
CA VAL A 142 24.74 1.89 -4.52
C VAL A 142 24.28 3.33 -4.61
N LEU A 143 23.01 3.57 -4.28
CA LEU A 143 22.43 4.90 -4.14
C LEU A 143 22.28 5.23 -2.66
N GLN A 144 22.54 6.47 -2.29
CA GLN A 144 22.16 7.04 -1.01
C GLN A 144 20.89 7.86 -1.21
N LEU A 145 19.75 7.36 -0.73
CA LEU A 145 18.43 7.98 -0.96
C LEU A 145 18.22 9.25 -0.15
N GLY A 146 18.91 9.37 0.97
CA GLY A 146 18.84 10.50 1.90
C GLY A 146 19.16 10.07 3.31
N PRO A 147 19.18 11.01 4.27
CA PRO A 147 19.32 10.72 5.68
C PRO A 147 17.97 10.35 6.32
N SER A 148 18.02 9.52 7.37
CA SER A 148 16.93 9.36 8.31
C SER A 148 16.75 10.62 9.17
N GLN A 149 15.77 10.63 10.07
CA GLN A 149 15.56 11.73 11.02
C GLN A 149 16.77 12.01 11.91
N ARG A 150 17.57 10.98 12.25
CA ARG A 150 18.82 11.12 13.04
C ARG A 150 20.07 11.22 12.19
N GLY A 151 19.93 11.32 10.87
CA GLY A 151 21.03 11.51 9.94
C GLY A 151 21.69 10.22 9.45
N ALA A 152 21.17 9.04 9.78
CA ALA A 152 21.69 7.78 9.27
C ALA A 152 21.37 7.62 7.76
N PRO A 153 22.32 7.17 6.90
CA PRO A 153 22.08 7.05 5.48
C PRO A 153 21.10 5.90 5.18
N ILE A 154 20.18 6.14 4.24
CA ILE A 154 19.31 5.12 3.67
C ILE A 154 19.90 4.68 2.34
N HIS A 155 20.28 3.41 2.24
CA HIS A 155 20.94 2.85 1.08
C HIS A 155 19.97 2.10 0.18
N ALA A 156 20.17 2.20 -1.14
CA ALA A 156 19.58 1.31 -2.12
C ALA A 156 20.65 0.72 -3.03
N LEU A 157 20.42 -0.48 -3.53
CA LEU A 157 21.24 -1.13 -4.55
C LEU A 157 20.42 -1.29 -5.83
N VAL A 158 20.89 -0.71 -6.93
CA VAL A 158 20.33 -0.92 -8.26
C VAL A 158 21.11 -2.03 -8.94
N LEU A 159 20.42 -3.03 -9.45
CA LEU A 159 20.97 -4.20 -10.16
C LEU A 159 20.33 -4.29 -11.55
N THR A 160 21.13 -4.26 -12.59
CA THR A 160 20.68 -4.30 -13.98
C THR A 160 21.74 -4.88 -14.91
N GLN A 161 21.33 -5.34 -16.08
CA GLN A 161 22.24 -5.64 -17.20
C GLN A 161 22.21 -4.55 -18.30
N GLU A 162 21.55 -3.43 -18.03
CA GLU A 162 21.61 -2.28 -18.91
C GLU A 162 22.98 -1.57 -18.81
N ARG A 163 23.33 -0.84 -19.85
CA ARG A 163 24.59 -0.07 -19.88
C ARG A 163 24.58 1.13 -18.94
N ASP A 164 23.39 1.63 -18.66
CA ASP A 164 23.15 2.76 -17.78
C ASP A 164 22.08 2.37 -16.74
N ASP A 165 22.27 2.77 -15.51
CA ASP A 165 21.40 2.49 -14.37
C ASP A 165 20.56 3.70 -13.94
N GLN A 166 20.64 4.81 -14.71
CA GLN A 166 19.81 5.97 -14.46
C GLN A 166 18.32 5.67 -14.70
N PRO A 167 17.41 6.33 -13.96
CA PRO A 167 15.98 6.06 -14.04
C PRO A 167 15.42 6.10 -15.47
N GLN A 168 15.88 7.06 -16.28
CA GLN A 168 15.45 7.19 -17.66
C GLN A 168 15.89 5.99 -18.51
N ALA A 169 17.14 5.58 -18.42
CA ALA A 169 17.67 4.44 -19.16
C ALA A 169 16.94 3.13 -18.80
N LEU A 170 16.68 2.92 -17.51
CA LEU A 170 15.92 1.75 -17.07
C LEU A 170 14.46 1.78 -17.55
N ALA A 171 13.84 2.95 -17.63
CA ALA A 171 12.49 3.11 -18.18
C ALA A 171 12.45 2.82 -19.70
N GLU A 172 13.50 3.21 -20.43
CA GLU A 172 13.64 2.99 -21.89
C GLU A 172 13.99 1.53 -22.24
N SER A 173 14.59 0.79 -21.31
CA SER A 173 14.99 -0.61 -21.50
C SER A 173 13.82 -1.57 -21.75
N LYS A 174 12.59 -1.15 -21.44
CA LYS A 174 11.36 -1.98 -21.46
C LYS A 174 11.40 -3.21 -20.54
N ARG A 175 12.43 -3.32 -19.70
CA ARG A 175 12.48 -4.30 -18.62
C ARG A 175 11.75 -3.74 -17.41
N PRO A 176 10.76 -4.44 -16.84
CA PRO A 176 10.10 -3.96 -15.64
C PRO A 176 11.09 -3.84 -14.48
N THR A 177 11.02 -2.72 -13.77
CA THR A 177 11.77 -2.53 -12.54
C THR A 177 10.97 -3.13 -11.38
N VAL A 178 11.63 -3.98 -10.59
CA VAL A 178 11.12 -4.56 -9.35
C VAL A 178 11.81 -3.87 -8.18
N LEU A 179 11.04 -3.35 -7.22
CA LEU A 179 11.53 -2.73 -6.00
C LEU A 179 11.25 -3.64 -4.81
N LEU A 180 12.30 -4.00 -4.08
CA LEU A 180 12.25 -4.73 -2.83
C LEU A 180 12.59 -3.78 -1.68
N ILE A 181 11.71 -3.66 -0.69
CA ILE A 181 11.90 -2.78 0.47
C ILE A 181 11.85 -3.62 1.73
N GLY A 182 12.80 -3.43 2.64
CA GLY A 182 12.84 -4.08 3.94
C GLY A 182 12.86 -3.11 5.10
N GLN A 183 12.51 -3.64 6.24
CA GLN A 183 12.67 -3.02 7.55
C GLN A 183 12.12 -1.57 7.61
N GLN A 184 10.91 -1.37 7.11
CA GLN A 184 10.14 -0.15 7.36
C GLN A 184 9.76 -0.05 8.85
N HIS A 185 9.43 -1.19 9.48
CA HIS A 185 9.42 -1.31 10.93
C HIS A 185 10.80 -1.78 11.39
N GLY A 186 11.44 -0.99 12.26
CA GLY A 186 12.81 -1.23 12.67
C GLY A 186 13.01 -2.53 13.48
N ASP A 187 11.96 -3.03 14.14
CA ASP A 187 11.92 -4.28 14.88
C ASP A 187 11.73 -5.54 14.01
N ALA A 188 11.84 -5.40 12.68
CA ALA A 188 11.72 -6.46 11.69
C ALA A 188 13.07 -6.83 11.02
N PRO A 189 14.10 -7.28 11.75
CA PRO A 189 15.47 -7.45 11.25
C PRO A 189 15.62 -8.54 10.18
N ALA A 190 14.79 -9.59 10.19
CA ALA A 190 14.91 -10.67 9.21
C ALA A 190 14.68 -10.19 7.77
N SER A 191 13.92 -9.12 7.59
CA SER A 191 13.67 -8.53 6.27
C SER A 191 14.94 -7.89 5.68
N SER A 192 15.71 -7.19 6.51
CA SER A 192 16.98 -6.61 6.10
C SER A 192 18.02 -7.69 5.79
N GLU A 193 18.17 -8.70 6.67
CA GLU A 193 19.08 -9.81 6.44
C GLU A 193 18.74 -10.58 5.15
N ALA A 194 17.46 -10.86 4.92
CA ALA A 194 17.00 -11.54 3.70
C ALA A 194 17.30 -10.74 2.43
N LEU A 195 17.16 -9.42 2.47
CA LEU A 195 17.47 -8.55 1.33
C LEU A 195 18.97 -8.48 1.02
N LEU A 196 19.83 -8.58 2.02
CA LEU A 196 21.29 -8.70 1.79
C LEU A 196 21.61 -10.03 1.10
N VAL A 197 20.97 -11.15 1.49
CA VAL A 197 21.11 -12.43 0.79
C VAL A 197 20.62 -12.34 -0.64
N VAL A 198 19.42 -11.78 -0.88
CA VAL A 198 18.86 -11.63 -2.24
C VAL A 198 19.73 -10.71 -3.10
N ALA A 199 20.32 -9.65 -2.52
CA ALA A 199 21.25 -8.78 -3.21
C ALA A 199 22.48 -9.55 -3.71
N GLN A 200 23.06 -10.40 -2.88
CA GLN A 200 24.19 -11.25 -3.27
C GLN A 200 23.81 -12.26 -4.35
N GLU A 201 22.67 -12.92 -4.21
CA GLU A 201 22.17 -13.90 -5.20
C GLU A 201 21.88 -13.27 -6.57
N LEU A 202 21.42 -12.03 -6.60
CA LEU A 202 21.21 -11.26 -7.85
C LEU A 202 22.53 -10.76 -8.44
N ALA A 203 23.48 -10.37 -7.60
CA ALA A 203 24.75 -9.84 -8.06
C ALA A 203 25.67 -10.95 -8.63
N GLN A 204 25.71 -12.12 -8.00
CA GLN A 204 26.72 -13.15 -8.24
C GLN A 204 26.20 -14.59 -8.17
N GLY A 205 24.95 -14.81 -7.75
CA GLY A 205 24.39 -16.13 -7.47
C GLY A 205 23.33 -16.57 -8.45
N LEU A 206 22.44 -17.44 -7.97
CA LEU A 206 21.42 -18.15 -8.77
C LEU A 206 20.31 -17.24 -9.31
N LEU A 207 20.15 -16.03 -8.79
CA LEU A 207 19.13 -15.08 -9.25
C LEU A 207 19.67 -14.13 -10.34
N ALA A 208 20.99 -14.08 -10.60
CA ALA A 208 21.60 -13.20 -11.59
C ALA A 208 20.98 -13.31 -13.00
N PRO A 209 20.59 -14.50 -13.54
CA PRO A 209 19.96 -14.60 -14.85
C PRO A 209 18.62 -13.87 -14.96
N LEU A 210 17.93 -13.58 -13.85
CA LEU A 210 16.67 -12.84 -13.89
C LEU A 210 16.85 -11.39 -14.39
N LEU A 211 18.04 -10.83 -14.20
CA LEU A 211 18.38 -9.46 -14.65
C LEU A 211 18.43 -9.32 -16.19
N GLU A 212 18.41 -10.42 -16.93
CA GLU A 212 18.22 -10.38 -18.39
C GLU A 212 16.84 -9.84 -18.79
N ARG A 213 15.86 -9.92 -17.89
CA ARG A 213 14.46 -9.60 -18.19
C ARG A 213 13.84 -8.56 -17.26
N ILE A 214 14.47 -8.27 -16.12
CA ILE A 214 14.00 -7.29 -15.13
C ILE A 214 15.17 -6.46 -14.61
N ASN A 215 14.88 -5.25 -14.14
CA ASN A 215 15.76 -4.46 -13.29
C ASN A 215 15.32 -4.63 -11.84
N VAL A 216 16.24 -4.64 -10.90
CA VAL A 216 15.92 -4.81 -9.48
C VAL A 216 16.54 -3.69 -8.66
N ILE A 217 15.75 -3.11 -7.77
CA ILE A 217 16.21 -2.14 -6.78
C ILE A 217 15.92 -2.72 -5.40
N ILE A 218 16.90 -2.69 -4.52
CA ILE A 218 16.81 -3.23 -3.16
C ILE A 218 17.10 -2.12 -2.16
N VAL A 219 16.16 -1.88 -1.24
CA VAL A 219 16.34 -1.03 -0.06
C VAL A 219 16.34 -1.95 1.16
N PRO A 220 17.51 -2.40 1.66
CA PRO A 220 17.55 -3.40 2.73
C PRO A 220 16.93 -2.89 4.02
N ARG A 221 17.10 -1.60 4.32
CA ARG A 221 16.62 -0.97 5.55
C ARG A 221 16.08 0.43 5.28
N ALA A 222 14.75 0.56 5.34
CA ALA A 222 14.07 1.82 5.11
C ALA A 222 14.03 2.71 6.37
N ASN A 223 14.06 2.11 7.56
CA ASN A 223 14.00 2.80 8.87
C ASN A 223 15.26 2.48 9.71
N PRO A 224 16.40 3.14 9.43
CA PRO A 224 17.64 2.86 10.17
C PRO A 224 17.56 3.26 11.65
N ASP A 225 16.86 4.35 11.98
CA ASP A 225 16.73 4.83 13.36
C ASP A 225 15.91 3.88 14.23
N GLY A 226 14.77 3.40 13.70
CA GLY A 226 13.96 2.40 14.36
C GLY A 226 14.68 1.07 14.51
N ALA A 227 15.48 0.69 13.50
CA ALA A 227 16.29 -0.54 13.55
C ALA A 227 17.36 -0.49 14.64
N GLU A 228 18.03 0.64 14.81
CA GLU A 228 19.00 0.84 15.87
C GLU A 228 18.34 0.84 17.25
N ALA A 229 17.18 1.46 17.37
CA ALA A 229 16.40 1.50 18.61
C ALA A 229 15.66 0.19 18.92
N GLY A 230 15.54 -0.75 17.96
CA GLY A 230 14.74 -1.97 18.09
C GLY A 230 13.24 -1.71 18.18
N THR A 231 12.75 -0.63 17.57
CA THR A 231 11.35 -0.20 17.58
C THR A 231 10.74 -0.22 16.18
N ALA A 232 9.42 -0.42 16.07
CA ALA A 232 8.74 -0.37 14.78
C ALA A 232 8.77 1.04 14.17
N ALA A 233 8.54 2.07 14.98
CA ALA A 233 8.41 3.45 14.55
C ALA A 233 9.76 4.09 14.16
N THR A 234 9.70 5.19 13.41
CA THR A 234 10.83 6.10 13.17
C THR A 234 11.20 6.87 14.45
N ALA A 235 12.25 7.71 14.40
CA ALA A 235 12.78 8.39 15.57
C ALA A 235 11.77 9.31 16.29
N ASP A 236 10.81 9.89 15.59
CA ASP A 236 9.75 10.75 16.14
C ASP A 236 8.45 9.99 16.49
N GLY A 237 8.44 8.66 16.34
CA GLY A 237 7.27 7.82 16.62
C GLY A 237 6.34 7.60 15.42
N THR A 238 6.68 8.08 14.23
CA THR A 238 5.87 7.87 13.03
C THR A 238 5.92 6.39 12.60
N ASP A 239 4.78 5.81 12.22
CA ASP A 239 4.71 4.53 11.52
C ASP A 239 5.04 4.74 10.04
N LEU A 240 6.26 4.35 9.63
CA LEU A 240 6.73 4.55 8.26
C LEU A 240 5.86 3.82 7.24
N GLN A 241 5.31 2.64 7.56
CA GLN A 241 4.42 1.91 6.65
C GLN A 241 3.14 2.68 6.31
N ARG A 242 2.76 3.66 7.12
CA ARG A 242 1.55 4.47 6.99
C ARG A 242 1.80 5.95 6.67
N ASP A 243 3.05 6.33 6.44
CA ASP A 243 3.43 7.70 6.11
C ASP A 243 3.58 7.95 4.60
N HIS A 244 3.27 6.96 3.76
CA HIS A 244 3.55 7.04 2.33
C HIS A 244 2.67 8.04 1.56
N LEU A 245 1.43 8.31 2.01
CA LEU A 245 0.59 9.35 1.41
C LEU A 245 0.95 10.75 1.90
N LEU A 246 1.31 10.86 3.18
CA LEU A 246 1.52 12.15 3.85
C LEU A 246 2.96 12.65 3.73
N LEU A 247 3.93 11.75 3.62
CA LEU A 247 5.36 12.06 3.47
C LEU A 247 5.88 12.99 4.57
N HIS A 248 5.52 12.74 5.83
CA HIS A 248 6.00 13.53 6.97
C HIS A 248 7.48 13.27 7.24
N SER A 249 7.88 11.99 7.29
CA SER A 249 9.25 11.59 7.56
C SER A 249 10.16 11.74 6.35
N PRO A 250 11.45 12.00 6.53
CA PRO A 250 12.43 11.99 5.45
C PRO A 250 12.57 10.61 4.82
N GLU A 251 12.39 9.54 5.58
CA GLU A 251 12.40 8.15 5.11
C GLU A 251 11.29 7.91 4.07
N ALA A 252 10.05 8.34 4.37
CA ALA A 252 8.93 8.23 3.42
C ALA A 252 9.17 9.06 2.16
N ARG A 253 9.75 10.27 2.28
CA ARG A 253 10.12 11.11 1.14
C ARG A 253 11.18 10.46 0.27
N ALA A 254 12.21 9.87 0.87
CA ALA A 254 13.28 9.17 0.18
C ALA A 254 12.75 7.98 -0.63
N LEU A 255 11.89 7.14 -0.02
CA LEU A 255 11.23 6.03 -0.71
C LEU A 255 10.29 6.51 -1.81
N ASN A 256 9.52 7.57 -1.56
CA ASN A 256 8.62 8.12 -2.56
C ASN A 256 9.36 8.70 -3.76
N GLN A 257 10.51 9.36 -3.54
CA GLN A 257 11.37 9.85 -4.62
C GLN A 257 11.89 8.70 -5.46
N LEU A 258 12.40 7.62 -4.82
CA LEU A 258 12.85 6.43 -5.52
C LEU A 258 11.73 5.83 -6.40
N VAL A 259 10.52 5.68 -5.86
CA VAL A 259 9.35 5.17 -6.59
C VAL A 259 8.96 6.10 -7.75
N ARG A 260 9.01 7.42 -7.55
CA ARG A 260 8.71 8.41 -8.58
C ARG A 260 9.71 8.36 -9.73
N ASP A 261 10.99 8.27 -9.41
CA ASP A 261 12.07 8.36 -10.39
C ASP A 261 12.19 7.04 -11.18
N PHE A 262 12.21 5.90 -10.51
CA PHE A 262 12.39 4.58 -11.14
C PHE A 262 11.08 3.90 -11.58
N ARG A 263 9.94 4.38 -11.14
CA ARG A 263 8.59 3.89 -11.54
C ARG A 263 8.47 2.36 -11.55
N PRO A 264 8.73 1.68 -10.43
CA PRO A 264 8.70 0.21 -10.39
C PRO A 264 7.33 -0.33 -10.79
N MET A 265 7.33 -1.43 -11.54
CA MET A 265 6.09 -2.14 -11.94
C MET A 265 5.65 -3.16 -10.89
N VAL A 266 6.59 -3.67 -10.11
CA VAL A 266 6.35 -4.55 -8.97
C VAL A 266 7.05 -3.97 -7.75
N VAL A 267 6.34 -3.89 -6.62
CA VAL A 267 6.90 -3.49 -5.33
C VAL A 267 6.60 -4.57 -4.32
N LEU A 268 7.61 -5.06 -3.64
CA LEU A 268 7.46 -6.02 -2.55
C LEU A 268 8.03 -5.41 -1.27
N ASP A 269 7.13 -5.16 -0.32
CA ASP A 269 7.46 -4.75 1.04
C ASP A 269 7.67 -5.98 1.91
N SER A 270 8.85 -6.06 2.53
CA SER A 270 9.27 -7.17 3.36
C SER A 270 9.34 -6.73 4.83
N GLY A 271 8.65 -7.45 5.70
CA GLY A 271 8.57 -7.14 7.12
C GLY A 271 8.43 -8.37 8.00
N GLU A 272 8.01 -8.15 9.23
CA GLU A 272 7.71 -9.22 10.18
C GLU A 272 6.41 -8.91 10.92
N PHE A 273 5.76 -9.97 11.43
CA PHE A 273 4.59 -9.86 12.28
C PHE A 273 4.84 -10.52 13.65
N PRO A 274 4.10 -10.10 14.70
CA PRO A 274 4.27 -10.64 16.04
C PRO A 274 3.97 -12.14 16.11
N ALA A 275 4.84 -12.89 16.78
CA ALA A 275 4.58 -14.31 17.08
C ALA A 275 3.44 -14.48 18.10
N ALA A 276 3.27 -13.53 18.99
CA ALA A 276 2.27 -13.50 20.06
C ALA A 276 1.56 -12.15 20.11
N GLY A 277 1.94 -11.26 21.02
CA GLY A 277 1.35 -9.93 21.18
C GLY A 277 -0.17 -9.98 21.47
N ALA A 278 -0.95 -9.17 20.74
CA ALA A 278 -2.38 -9.09 20.91
C ALA A 278 -3.12 -10.41 20.59
N VAL A 279 -2.55 -11.29 19.75
CA VAL A 279 -3.15 -12.62 19.48
C VAL A 279 -3.16 -13.45 20.75
N LEU A 280 -2.08 -13.46 21.52
CA LEU A 280 -2.02 -14.18 22.79
C LEU A 280 -3.00 -13.60 23.82
N THR A 281 -3.04 -12.28 23.95
CA THR A 281 -3.89 -11.64 24.98
C THR A 281 -5.39 -11.73 24.68
N GLN A 282 -5.80 -11.69 23.40
CA GLN A 282 -7.22 -11.70 23.02
C GLN A 282 -7.76 -13.10 22.71
N PHE A 283 -6.92 -14.00 22.20
CA PHE A 283 -7.35 -15.32 21.73
C PHE A 283 -6.71 -16.47 22.53
N GLY A 284 -5.73 -16.20 23.40
CA GLY A 284 -5.02 -17.21 24.18
C GLY A 284 -4.12 -18.13 23.35
N GLY A 285 -3.77 -17.73 22.12
CA GLY A 285 -2.98 -18.50 21.18
C GLY A 285 -1.81 -17.73 20.60
N LEU A 286 -0.93 -18.42 19.87
CA LEU A 286 0.19 -17.84 19.13
C LEU A 286 -0.08 -17.93 17.63
N ASN A 287 0.51 -17.01 16.86
CA ASN A 287 0.47 -17.09 15.41
C ASN A 287 1.21 -18.35 14.91
N ARG A 288 0.52 -19.14 14.07
CA ARG A 288 0.97 -20.42 13.55
C ARG A 288 1.80 -20.30 12.27
N HIS A 289 1.53 -19.29 11.46
CA HIS A 289 2.03 -19.21 10.10
C HIS A 289 3.47 -18.68 10.06
N ASP A 290 4.25 -19.14 9.06
CA ASP A 290 5.60 -18.65 8.79
C ASP A 290 5.57 -17.32 8.05
N ALA A 291 4.58 -17.14 7.18
CA ALA A 291 4.40 -15.95 6.36
C ALA A 291 2.98 -15.43 6.40
N HIS A 292 2.85 -14.11 6.43
CA HIS A 292 1.65 -13.38 6.09
C HIS A 292 1.84 -12.67 4.75
N LEU A 293 0.83 -12.78 3.87
CA LEU A 293 0.83 -12.16 2.55
C LEU A 293 -0.30 -11.15 2.43
N SER A 294 -0.06 -10.06 1.72
CA SER A 294 -1.10 -9.14 1.28
C SER A 294 -0.70 -8.42 -0.01
N TYR A 295 -1.69 -7.86 -0.71
CA TYR A 295 -1.49 -6.99 -1.86
C TYR A 295 -2.35 -5.72 -1.71
N ALA A 296 -2.21 -4.76 -2.63
CA ALA A 296 -2.97 -3.51 -2.57
C ALA A 296 -4.48 -3.76 -2.63
N THR A 297 -5.19 -3.34 -1.58
CA THR A 297 -6.63 -3.53 -1.39
C THR A 297 -7.33 -2.25 -0.96
N THR A 298 -7.02 -1.11 -1.56
CA THR A 298 -7.70 0.16 -1.32
C THR A 298 -8.64 0.52 -2.47
N GLY A 299 -9.62 1.37 -2.20
CA GLY A 299 -10.49 1.89 -3.25
C GLY A 299 -9.71 2.55 -4.39
N ASN A 300 -10.26 2.49 -5.60
CA ASN A 300 -9.69 3.05 -6.83
C ASN A 300 -8.36 2.42 -7.32
N VAL A 301 -7.85 1.37 -6.72
CA VAL A 301 -6.84 0.54 -7.38
C VAL A 301 -7.49 -0.12 -8.59
N HIS A 302 -6.84 0.00 -9.74
CA HIS A 302 -7.40 -0.52 -10.99
C HIS A 302 -7.53 -2.05 -10.94
N GLU A 303 -8.67 -2.60 -11.41
CA GLU A 303 -8.97 -4.04 -11.34
C GLU A 303 -7.91 -4.94 -11.97
N PHE A 304 -7.26 -4.52 -13.07
CA PHE A 304 -6.18 -5.28 -13.69
C PHE A 304 -4.91 -5.30 -12.84
N VAL A 305 -4.63 -4.26 -12.06
CA VAL A 305 -3.52 -4.27 -11.09
C VAL A 305 -3.82 -5.26 -9.97
N THR A 306 -5.05 -5.22 -9.42
CA THR A 306 -5.50 -6.16 -8.38
C THR A 306 -5.48 -7.61 -8.89
N LYS A 307 -5.96 -7.84 -10.13
CA LYS A 307 -5.95 -9.16 -10.75
C LYS A 307 -4.53 -9.68 -10.97
N ALA A 308 -3.62 -8.84 -11.47
CA ALA A 308 -2.23 -9.20 -11.64
C ALA A 308 -1.55 -9.49 -10.28
N ALA A 309 -1.82 -8.69 -9.25
CA ALA A 309 -1.30 -8.92 -7.90
C ALA A 309 -1.75 -10.27 -7.34
N ARG A 310 -3.03 -10.62 -7.49
CA ARG A 310 -3.59 -11.89 -7.02
C ARG A 310 -3.10 -13.09 -7.82
N GLU A 311 -3.30 -13.07 -9.15
CA GLU A 311 -3.13 -14.26 -9.98
C GLU A 311 -1.68 -14.49 -10.43
N TRP A 312 -0.91 -13.42 -10.62
CA TRP A 312 0.45 -13.54 -11.12
C TRP A 312 1.50 -13.53 -10.03
N MET A 313 1.17 -13.02 -8.85
CA MET A 313 2.13 -12.88 -7.76
C MET A 313 1.69 -13.63 -6.50
N GLN A 314 0.58 -13.24 -5.85
CA GLN A 314 0.20 -13.74 -4.53
C GLN A 314 -0.05 -15.26 -4.55
N GLN A 315 -0.91 -15.76 -5.44
CA GLN A 315 -1.23 -17.20 -5.51
C GLN A 315 0.00 -18.07 -5.81
N PRO A 316 0.84 -17.77 -6.84
CA PRO A 316 2.05 -18.56 -7.07
C PRO A 316 3.09 -18.44 -5.94
N LEU A 317 3.18 -17.27 -5.29
CA LEU A 317 4.07 -17.07 -4.15
C LEU A 317 3.65 -17.91 -2.95
N GLU A 318 2.36 -17.95 -2.65
CA GLU A 318 1.79 -18.81 -1.62
C GLU A 318 2.10 -20.28 -1.90
N GLN A 319 1.86 -20.74 -3.13
CA GLN A 319 2.16 -22.12 -3.55
C GLN A 319 3.66 -22.43 -3.42
N ALA A 320 4.53 -21.49 -3.80
CA ALA A 320 5.99 -21.69 -3.68
C ALA A 320 6.44 -21.84 -2.22
N LEU A 321 5.90 -21.04 -1.30
CA LEU A 321 6.21 -21.15 0.13
C LEU A 321 5.64 -22.44 0.74
N GLN A 322 4.39 -22.79 0.41
CA GLN A 322 3.76 -24.05 0.86
C GLN A 322 4.52 -25.27 0.36
N GLY A 323 5.04 -25.23 -0.87
CA GLY A 323 5.90 -26.29 -1.43
C GLY A 323 7.22 -26.51 -0.66
N LEU A 324 7.64 -25.52 0.12
CA LEU A 324 8.80 -25.60 1.03
C LEU A 324 8.41 -25.99 2.48
N GLY A 325 7.15 -26.32 2.73
CA GLY A 325 6.64 -26.64 4.07
C GLY A 325 6.46 -25.41 4.96
N LEU A 326 6.38 -24.20 4.38
CA LEU A 326 6.13 -22.96 5.10
C LEU A 326 4.63 -22.67 5.12
N ALA A 327 4.07 -22.47 6.31
CA ALA A 327 2.67 -22.14 6.47
C ALA A 327 2.40 -20.67 6.12
N VAL A 328 1.38 -20.42 5.30
CA VAL A 328 1.05 -19.09 4.78
C VAL A 328 -0.39 -18.72 5.14
N GLU A 329 -0.62 -17.47 5.48
CA GLU A 329 -1.95 -16.88 5.69
C GLU A 329 -2.00 -15.44 5.16
N TRP A 330 -3.20 -14.91 5.01
CA TRP A 330 -3.39 -13.48 4.78
C TRP A 330 -2.88 -12.65 5.95
N ALA A 331 -2.28 -11.51 5.66
CA ALA A 331 -1.84 -10.58 6.68
C ALA A 331 -3.05 -10.08 7.48
N HIS A 332 -2.99 -10.25 8.79
CA HIS A 332 -4.05 -9.89 9.72
C HIS A 332 -3.49 -9.55 11.10
N SER A 333 -4.29 -8.86 11.87
CA SER A 333 -4.05 -8.57 13.28
C SER A 333 -5.36 -8.59 14.06
N PRO A 334 -5.33 -8.84 15.37
CA PRO A 334 -6.51 -8.66 16.20
C PRO A 334 -7.06 -7.24 16.14
N SER A 335 -8.38 -7.09 16.27
CA SER A 335 -9.02 -5.79 16.45
C SER A 335 -8.38 -5.03 17.62
N ALA A 336 -8.24 -3.71 17.45
CA ALA A 336 -7.77 -2.84 18.53
C ALA A 336 -8.81 -2.62 19.65
N VAL A 337 -10.06 -3.09 19.46
CA VAL A 337 -11.13 -2.95 20.44
C VAL A 337 -11.02 -4.10 21.45
N PRO A 338 -10.81 -3.79 22.75
CA PRO A 338 -10.68 -4.82 23.76
C PRO A 338 -11.94 -5.71 23.87
N GLY A 339 -11.74 -7.02 23.96
CA GLY A 339 -12.81 -8.01 24.11
C GLY A 339 -13.48 -8.47 22.81
N GLU A 340 -13.20 -7.84 21.68
CA GLU A 340 -13.65 -8.34 20.38
C GLU A 340 -12.86 -9.59 19.97
N ARG A 341 -13.58 -10.64 19.53
CA ARG A 341 -12.98 -11.83 18.92
C ARG A 341 -12.87 -11.68 17.40
N ARG A 342 -12.23 -10.60 16.98
CA ARG A 342 -12.16 -10.18 15.58
C ARG A 342 -10.73 -10.11 15.12
N MET A 343 -10.47 -10.67 13.93
CA MET A 343 -9.23 -10.52 13.17
C MET A 343 -9.49 -9.62 11.97
N VAL A 344 -8.63 -8.63 11.80
CA VAL A 344 -8.75 -7.64 10.74
C VAL A 344 -7.58 -7.84 9.77
N MET A 345 -7.86 -8.02 8.48
CA MET A 345 -6.83 -7.98 7.45
C MET A 345 -6.15 -6.61 7.40
N ASP A 346 -5.01 -6.54 6.72
CA ASP A 346 -4.28 -5.29 6.52
C ASP A 346 -5.19 -4.14 6.08
N SER A 347 -4.83 -2.92 6.49
CA SER A 347 -5.58 -1.68 6.21
C SER A 347 -5.97 -1.55 4.74
N VAL A 348 -7.21 -1.12 4.51
CA VAL A 348 -7.75 -0.76 3.18
C VAL A 348 -7.59 0.72 2.87
N GLN A 349 -6.93 1.47 3.74
CA GLN A 349 -6.71 2.90 3.59
C GLN A 349 -5.53 3.20 2.65
N PRO A 350 -5.54 4.35 1.95
CA PRO A 350 -4.51 4.69 0.96
C PRO A 350 -3.18 5.16 1.56
N ASP A 351 -3.09 5.32 2.87
CA ASP A 351 -1.91 5.83 3.60
C ASP A 351 -0.74 4.83 3.64
N SER A 352 -1.03 3.52 3.55
CA SER A 352 0.03 2.50 3.52
C SER A 352 0.78 2.47 2.18
N GLY A 353 2.09 2.21 2.23
CA GLY A 353 2.92 2.10 1.03
C GLY A 353 2.36 1.10 0.04
N ARG A 354 1.98 -0.08 0.50
CA ARG A 354 1.37 -1.14 -0.32
C ARG A 354 0.16 -0.64 -1.12
N ASN A 355 -0.77 0.06 -0.48
CA ASN A 355 -1.97 0.59 -1.13
C ASN A 355 -1.65 1.78 -2.05
N LEU A 356 -0.78 2.69 -1.60
CA LEU A 356 -0.37 3.85 -2.40
C LEU A 356 0.35 3.44 -3.69
N TRP A 357 1.26 2.45 -3.61
CA TRP A 357 1.95 1.96 -4.80
C TRP A 357 0.98 1.29 -5.79
N GLY A 358 -0.07 0.62 -5.29
CA GLY A 358 -1.18 0.15 -6.12
C GLY A 358 -1.92 1.28 -6.84
N LEU A 359 -2.17 2.40 -6.17
CA LEU A 359 -2.75 3.61 -6.78
C LEU A 359 -1.80 4.26 -7.80
N LYS A 360 -0.48 4.06 -7.66
CA LYS A 360 0.56 4.43 -8.63
C LYS A 360 0.77 3.38 -9.75
N HIS A 361 -0.15 2.43 -9.88
CA HIS A 361 -0.19 1.39 -10.91
C HIS A 361 0.92 0.32 -10.81
N ALA A 362 1.54 0.15 -9.64
CA ALA A 362 2.42 -0.97 -9.38
C ALA A 362 1.64 -2.19 -8.88
N VAL A 363 2.07 -3.39 -9.27
CA VAL A 363 1.68 -4.63 -8.60
C VAL A 363 2.40 -4.65 -7.25
N SER A 364 1.68 -4.29 -6.20
CA SER A 364 2.24 -4.09 -4.88
C SER A 364 1.84 -5.21 -3.93
N LEU A 365 2.84 -5.80 -3.27
CA LEU A 365 2.73 -6.93 -2.35
C LEU A 365 3.41 -6.60 -1.02
N ARG A 366 2.97 -7.25 0.03
CA ARG A 366 3.69 -7.32 1.30
C ARG A 366 3.86 -8.77 1.72
N VAL A 367 5.05 -9.10 2.16
CA VAL A 367 5.40 -10.39 2.77
C VAL A 367 5.96 -10.11 4.16
N ALA A 368 5.38 -10.70 5.18
CA ALA A 368 5.89 -10.60 6.53
C ALA A 368 6.17 -12.00 7.08
N SER A 369 7.35 -12.21 7.68
CA SER A 369 7.65 -13.45 8.39
C SER A 369 7.27 -13.33 9.87
N ARG A 370 7.06 -14.48 10.52
CA ARG A 370 6.75 -14.58 11.94
C ARG A 370 7.99 -14.25 12.76
N GLY A 371 8.11 -13.04 13.35
CA GLY A 371 9.40 -12.64 13.90
C GLY A 371 9.41 -11.60 15.01
N VAL A 372 8.49 -10.62 15.00
CA VAL A 372 8.48 -9.57 16.02
C VAL A 372 8.30 -10.18 17.42
N GLY A 373 9.18 -9.79 18.34
CA GLY A 373 9.23 -10.31 19.71
C GLY A 373 10.08 -11.58 19.90
N LEU A 374 10.60 -12.19 18.82
CA LEU A 374 11.41 -13.41 18.91
C LEU A 374 12.93 -13.15 19.02
N GLY A 375 13.39 -11.89 18.92
CA GLY A 375 14.84 -11.61 18.91
C GLY A 375 15.54 -12.43 17.81
N ARG A 376 16.53 -13.24 18.20
CA ARG A 376 17.26 -14.11 17.27
C ARG A 376 16.66 -15.51 17.08
N THR A 377 15.62 -15.84 17.83
CA THR A 377 14.99 -17.18 17.76
C THR A 377 14.43 -17.41 16.35
N HIS A 378 14.76 -18.57 15.75
CA HIS A 378 14.38 -18.97 14.39
C HIS A 378 14.79 -17.98 13.29
N ILE A 379 15.85 -17.20 13.49
CA ILE A 379 16.25 -16.17 12.50
C ILE A 379 16.53 -16.78 11.12
N GLN A 380 17.14 -17.97 11.06
CA GLN A 380 17.42 -18.65 9.80
C GLN A 380 16.12 -19.02 9.06
N ARG A 381 15.10 -19.51 9.78
CA ARG A 381 13.79 -19.82 9.19
C ARG A 381 13.06 -18.57 8.73
N ARG A 382 13.11 -17.49 9.49
CA ARG A 382 12.50 -16.18 9.15
C ARG A 382 13.14 -15.61 7.88
N VAL A 383 14.46 -15.63 7.78
CA VAL A 383 15.22 -15.22 6.59
C VAL A 383 14.91 -16.15 5.42
N HIS A 384 14.86 -17.47 5.64
CA HIS A 384 14.50 -18.46 4.61
C HIS A 384 13.13 -18.17 3.99
N THR A 385 12.13 -17.89 4.83
CA THR A 385 10.78 -17.53 4.38
C THR A 385 10.81 -16.32 3.44
N GLN A 386 11.52 -15.26 3.82
CA GLN A 386 11.58 -14.02 3.06
C GLN A 386 12.42 -14.14 1.79
N VAL A 387 13.57 -14.78 1.84
CA VAL A 387 14.43 -15.03 0.66
C VAL A 387 13.66 -15.79 -0.41
N ASN A 388 12.95 -16.86 -0.02
CA ASN A 388 12.17 -17.66 -0.98
C ASN A 388 10.95 -16.90 -1.53
N ALA A 389 10.29 -16.10 -0.71
CA ALA A 389 9.20 -15.23 -1.16
C ALA A 389 9.68 -14.21 -2.20
N MET A 390 10.80 -13.53 -1.94
CA MET A 390 11.40 -12.57 -2.86
C MET A 390 11.90 -13.24 -4.15
N ALA A 391 12.58 -14.38 -4.04
CA ALA A 391 13.05 -15.14 -5.19
C ALA A 391 11.89 -15.60 -6.07
N ALA A 392 10.78 -16.06 -5.48
CA ALA A 392 9.56 -16.41 -6.22
C ALA A 392 8.97 -15.18 -6.92
N ALA A 393 8.81 -14.05 -6.22
CA ALA A 393 8.29 -12.81 -6.80
C ALA A 393 9.15 -12.30 -7.97
N LEU A 394 10.48 -12.34 -7.84
CA LEU A 394 11.41 -11.97 -8.91
C LEU A 394 11.30 -12.88 -10.14
N ARG A 395 11.20 -14.20 -9.95
CA ARG A 395 10.97 -15.14 -11.05
C ARG A 395 9.65 -14.86 -11.76
N MET A 396 8.57 -14.67 -11.02
CA MET A 396 7.26 -14.33 -11.59
C MET A 396 7.27 -13.01 -12.35
N ALA A 397 7.95 -11.99 -11.83
CA ALA A 397 8.13 -10.71 -12.52
C ALA A 397 8.92 -10.88 -13.84
N SER A 398 10.00 -11.65 -13.82
CA SER A 398 10.81 -11.97 -14.99
C SER A 398 10.02 -12.72 -16.05
N GLU A 399 9.27 -13.77 -15.67
CA GLU A 399 8.43 -14.57 -16.58
C GLU A 399 7.32 -13.74 -17.23
N ARG A 400 6.80 -12.74 -16.52
CA ARG A 400 5.66 -11.92 -16.96
C ARG A 400 6.03 -10.51 -17.38
N ALA A 401 7.33 -10.24 -17.59
CA ALA A 401 7.86 -8.90 -17.86
C ALA A 401 7.05 -8.12 -18.92
N ALA A 402 6.85 -8.71 -20.11
CA ALA A 402 6.09 -8.08 -21.18
C ALA A 402 4.60 -7.83 -20.83
N ARG A 403 3.99 -8.74 -20.04
CA ARG A 403 2.59 -8.61 -19.63
C ARG A 403 2.42 -7.51 -18.56
N LEU A 404 3.38 -7.36 -17.67
CA LEU A 404 3.40 -6.29 -16.67
C LEU A 404 3.43 -4.92 -17.35
N ASP A 405 4.27 -4.74 -18.36
CA ASP A 405 4.34 -3.51 -19.15
C ASP A 405 3.02 -3.21 -19.87
N GLN A 406 2.41 -4.23 -20.50
CA GLN A 406 1.11 -4.09 -21.16
C GLN A 406 0.01 -3.67 -20.19
N VAL A 407 -0.10 -4.33 -19.04
CA VAL A 407 -1.08 -3.99 -17.99
C VAL A 407 -0.89 -2.55 -17.54
N ARG A 408 0.34 -2.17 -17.17
CA ARG A 408 0.63 -0.82 -16.71
C ARG A 408 0.29 0.25 -17.74
N SER A 409 0.70 0.03 -18.98
CA SER A 409 0.42 0.95 -20.10
C SER A 409 -1.08 1.12 -20.36
N PHE A 410 -1.86 0.03 -20.25
CA PHE A 410 -3.31 0.09 -20.35
C PHE A 410 -3.92 0.85 -19.19
N VAL A 411 -3.57 0.48 -17.95
CA VAL A 411 -4.11 1.06 -16.72
C VAL A 411 -3.88 2.56 -16.64
N ILE A 412 -2.69 3.03 -17.04
CA ILE A 412 -2.38 4.47 -17.11
C ILE A 412 -3.32 5.17 -18.09
N ARG A 413 -3.48 4.66 -19.31
CA ARG A 413 -4.36 5.27 -20.31
C ARG A 413 -5.82 5.27 -19.87
N ASP A 414 -6.28 4.19 -19.26
CA ASP A 414 -7.65 4.10 -18.75
C ASP A 414 -7.87 5.10 -17.61
N THR A 415 -6.96 5.18 -16.64
CA THR A 415 -7.04 6.14 -15.52
C THR A 415 -7.12 7.58 -16.01
N VAL A 416 -6.30 7.95 -16.99
CA VAL A 416 -6.30 9.30 -17.61
C VAL A 416 -7.64 9.59 -18.28
N ALA A 417 -8.22 8.61 -18.97
CA ALA A 417 -9.48 8.75 -19.69
C ALA A 417 -10.73 8.86 -18.78
N LEU A 418 -10.59 8.50 -17.50
CA LEU A 418 -11.70 8.53 -16.53
C LEU A 418 -11.95 9.90 -15.90
N ALA A 419 -11.15 10.93 -16.16
CA ALA A 419 -11.39 12.29 -15.67
C ALA A 419 -12.81 12.75 -16.06
N CYS A 420 -13.53 13.37 -15.14
CA CYS A 420 -14.94 13.80 -15.29
C CYS A 420 -15.95 12.66 -15.51
N ARG A 421 -15.56 11.40 -15.38
CA ARG A 421 -16.40 10.24 -15.72
C ARG A 421 -16.46 9.24 -14.58
N ASN A 422 -17.56 8.48 -14.53
CA ASN A 422 -17.79 7.42 -13.54
C ASN A 422 -17.81 7.95 -12.09
N LYS A 423 -17.63 7.05 -11.15
CA LYS A 423 -17.55 7.34 -9.72
C LYS A 423 -16.17 7.04 -9.18
N VAL A 424 -15.86 7.60 -8.03
CA VAL A 424 -14.71 7.27 -7.20
C VAL A 424 -15.19 6.75 -5.86
N VAL A 425 -14.50 5.78 -5.33
CA VAL A 425 -14.66 5.31 -3.94
C VAL A 425 -13.86 6.26 -3.05
N VAL A 426 -14.57 7.02 -2.22
CA VAL A 426 -13.96 7.94 -1.24
C VAL A 426 -13.65 7.22 0.06
N GLN A 427 -14.58 6.35 0.49
CA GLN A 427 -14.39 5.51 1.67
C GLN A 427 -14.83 4.08 1.37
N ALA A 428 -14.11 3.14 1.92
CA ALA A 428 -14.44 1.73 1.88
C ALA A 428 -14.12 1.06 3.21
N ALA A 429 -14.87 0.01 3.52
CA ALA A 429 -14.66 -0.82 4.69
C ALA A 429 -14.36 -2.27 4.28
N HIS A 430 -13.82 -3.03 5.22
CA HIS A 430 -13.73 -4.49 5.13
C HIS A 430 -15.13 -5.10 5.06
N THR A 431 -15.21 -6.33 4.56
CA THR A 431 -16.41 -7.17 4.69
C THR A 431 -16.18 -8.20 5.79
N THR A 432 -17.12 -8.30 6.73
CA THR A 432 -17.00 -9.23 7.87
C THR A 432 -17.63 -10.58 7.54
N GLU A 433 -16.92 -11.64 7.86
CA GLU A 433 -17.39 -13.02 7.75
C GLU A 433 -16.94 -13.84 8.98
N SER A 434 -17.64 -14.94 9.29
CA SER A 434 -17.15 -15.88 10.30
C SER A 434 -16.18 -16.85 9.65
N ARG A 435 -15.00 -17.03 10.28
CA ARG A 435 -13.93 -17.89 9.77
C ARG A 435 -13.29 -18.70 10.90
N GLU A 436 -12.84 -19.90 10.59
CA GLU A 436 -11.93 -20.65 11.45
C GLU A 436 -10.49 -20.27 11.11
N LEU A 437 -9.74 -19.83 12.11
CA LEU A 437 -8.31 -19.55 12.04
C LEU A 437 -7.57 -20.53 12.98
N THR A 438 -6.53 -21.17 12.48
CA THR A 438 -5.72 -22.04 13.32
C THR A 438 -4.59 -21.24 13.97
N LEU A 439 -4.60 -21.19 15.30
CA LEU A 439 -3.52 -20.68 16.15
C LEU A 439 -2.71 -21.84 16.73
N LEU A 440 -1.66 -21.55 17.51
CA LEU A 440 -0.94 -22.54 18.31
C LEU A 440 -1.27 -22.37 19.78
N ASN A 441 -1.47 -23.47 20.47
CA ASN A 441 -1.52 -23.50 21.92
C ASN A 441 -0.13 -23.12 22.48
N PRO A 442 -0.02 -22.11 23.36
CA PRO A 442 1.27 -21.61 23.84
C PRO A 442 2.01 -22.62 24.73
N ASP A 443 1.31 -23.58 25.35
CA ASP A 443 1.90 -24.56 26.24
C ASP A 443 2.34 -25.84 25.53
N THR A 444 1.58 -26.31 24.57
CA THR A 444 1.78 -27.61 23.93
C THR A 444 2.27 -27.51 22.48
N GLY A 445 2.23 -26.33 21.88
CA GLY A 445 2.51 -26.14 20.44
C GLY A 445 1.51 -26.83 19.52
N ALA A 446 0.42 -27.40 20.05
CA ALA A 446 -0.62 -28.04 19.24
C ALA A 446 -1.46 -27.02 18.45
N ASP A 447 -1.98 -27.44 17.31
CA ASP A 447 -2.91 -26.64 16.54
C ASP A 447 -4.20 -26.38 17.35
N MET A 448 -4.65 -25.14 17.37
CA MET A 448 -5.82 -24.65 18.11
C MET A 448 -6.78 -23.96 17.13
N PRO A 449 -7.75 -24.70 16.54
CA PRO A 449 -8.78 -24.10 15.71
C PRO A 449 -9.59 -23.07 16.52
N THR A 450 -9.72 -21.88 15.97
CA THR A 450 -10.34 -20.74 16.67
C THR A 450 -11.31 -20.03 15.74
N THR A 451 -12.58 -20.01 16.10
CA THR A 451 -13.59 -19.24 15.36
C THR A 451 -13.42 -17.75 15.64
N VAL A 452 -13.30 -16.96 14.60
CA VAL A 452 -13.12 -15.51 14.65
C VAL A 452 -14.10 -14.80 13.72
N GLU A 453 -14.46 -13.58 14.05
CA GLU A 453 -14.95 -12.63 13.07
C GLU A 453 -13.76 -12.16 12.24
N TRP A 454 -13.87 -12.28 10.93
CA TRP A 454 -12.81 -11.95 10.00
C TRP A 454 -13.21 -10.77 9.13
N ASP A 455 -12.52 -9.63 9.30
CA ASP A 455 -12.70 -8.45 8.46
C ASP A 455 -11.79 -8.56 7.23
N SER A 456 -12.39 -8.97 6.11
CA SER A 456 -11.70 -9.25 4.85
C SER A 456 -11.47 -7.97 4.03
N ALA A 457 -10.24 -7.75 3.60
CA ALA A 457 -9.86 -6.70 2.65
C ALA A 457 -9.97 -7.14 1.18
N LEU A 458 -10.26 -8.42 0.92
CA LEU A 458 -10.29 -8.97 -0.45
C LEU A 458 -11.53 -8.54 -1.23
N ARG A 459 -12.58 -8.18 -0.53
CA ARG A 459 -13.82 -7.64 -1.08
C ARG A 459 -14.21 -6.40 -0.28
N LEU A 460 -13.96 -5.23 -0.85
CA LEU A 460 -14.29 -3.97 -0.20
C LEU A 460 -15.79 -3.70 -0.29
N SER A 461 -16.33 -3.12 0.78
CA SER A 461 -17.66 -2.50 0.81
C SER A 461 -17.49 -0.99 0.69
N PRO A 462 -17.79 -0.37 -0.47
CA PRO A 462 -17.78 1.08 -0.59
C PRO A 462 -18.81 1.69 0.36
N THR A 463 -18.37 2.55 1.28
CA THR A 463 -19.24 3.25 2.24
C THR A 463 -19.57 4.66 1.78
N LEU A 464 -18.70 5.25 0.96
CA LEU A 464 -18.94 6.54 0.32
C LEU A 464 -18.39 6.54 -1.11
N GLU A 465 -19.28 6.80 -2.07
CA GLU A 465 -18.92 7.01 -3.47
C GLU A 465 -19.38 8.38 -3.94
N ARG A 466 -18.61 8.99 -4.84
CA ARG A 466 -18.97 10.28 -5.48
C ARG A 466 -18.71 10.23 -6.98
N ALA A 467 -19.37 11.12 -7.73
CA ALA A 467 -19.00 11.35 -9.14
C ALA A 467 -17.54 11.79 -9.21
N ARG A 468 -16.76 11.25 -10.16
CA ARG A 468 -15.34 11.63 -10.33
C ARG A 468 -15.27 13.06 -10.86
N PRO A 469 -14.54 13.98 -10.20
CA PRO A 469 -14.34 15.33 -10.72
C PRO A 469 -13.42 15.34 -11.94
N CYS A 470 -13.35 16.47 -12.63
CA CYS A 470 -12.36 16.72 -13.68
C CYS A 470 -10.98 17.04 -13.09
N GLY A 471 -10.96 17.58 -11.89
CA GLY A 471 -9.79 17.95 -11.13
C GLY A 471 -10.17 18.56 -9.79
N TYR A 472 -9.17 19.07 -9.09
CA TYR A 472 -9.36 19.80 -7.84
C TYR A 472 -8.78 21.20 -7.98
N TRP A 473 -9.53 22.19 -7.56
CA TRP A 473 -8.98 23.51 -7.26
C TRP A 473 -8.40 23.49 -5.85
N VAL A 474 -7.25 24.12 -5.69
CA VAL A 474 -6.54 24.18 -4.39
C VAL A 474 -6.14 25.63 -4.13
N ALA A 475 -6.50 26.15 -2.96
CA ALA A 475 -6.19 27.51 -2.54
C ALA A 475 -4.69 27.76 -2.44
N PRO A 476 -4.22 29.01 -2.64
CA PRO A 476 -2.81 29.37 -2.50
C PRO A 476 -2.27 29.14 -1.07
N THR A 477 -3.14 29.13 -0.08
CA THR A 477 -2.80 28.90 1.35
C THR A 477 -2.45 27.45 1.67
N ALA A 478 -2.90 26.50 0.87
CA ALA A 478 -2.66 25.06 1.07
C ALA A 478 -1.30 24.59 0.50
N GLN A 479 -0.22 25.39 0.69
CA GLN A 479 1.13 25.08 0.19
C GLN A 479 1.64 23.71 0.65
N PRO A 480 1.45 23.26 1.90
CA PRO A 480 1.91 21.93 2.30
C PRO A 480 1.27 20.81 1.47
N ALA A 481 0.00 20.94 1.10
CA ALA A 481 -0.68 19.98 0.22
C ALA A 481 -0.09 19.99 -1.19
N ILE A 482 0.15 21.18 -1.76
CA ILE A 482 0.77 21.33 -3.08
C ILE A 482 2.15 20.70 -3.14
N GLU A 483 2.99 20.94 -2.14
CA GLU A 483 4.31 20.32 -2.06
C GLU A 483 4.24 18.79 -2.04
N ARG A 484 3.32 18.22 -1.26
CA ARG A 484 3.14 16.76 -1.19
C ARG A 484 2.66 16.17 -2.52
N LEU A 485 1.71 16.84 -3.20
CA LEU A 485 1.25 16.41 -4.52
C LEU A 485 2.40 16.40 -5.54
N ARG A 486 3.24 17.44 -5.56
CA ARG A 486 4.42 17.49 -6.43
C ARG A 486 5.45 16.41 -6.10
N LEU A 487 5.69 16.14 -4.81
CA LEU A 487 6.55 15.03 -4.38
C LEU A 487 6.03 13.67 -4.88
N HIS A 488 4.70 13.48 -4.92
CA HIS A 488 4.10 12.28 -5.50
C HIS A 488 4.21 12.18 -7.02
N GLY A 489 4.66 13.25 -7.70
CA GLY A 489 4.76 13.33 -9.15
C GLY A 489 3.45 13.70 -9.84
N LEU A 490 2.53 14.36 -9.13
CA LEU A 490 1.32 14.91 -9.74
C LEU A 490 1.64 16.19 -10.52
N GLN A 491 0.94 16.36 -11.63
CA GLN A 491 0.87 17.63 -12.33
C GLN A 491 -0.02 18.58 -11.51
N VAL A 492 0.53 19.72 -11.15
CA VAL A 492 -0.15 20.79 -10.38
C VAL A 492 0.05 22.08 -11.15
N LEU A 493 -1.01 22.57 -11.77
CA LEU A 493 -1.00 23.76 -12.60
C LEU A 493 -1.27 25.00 -11.74
N ARG A 494 -0.50 26.07 -11.91
CA ARG A 494 -0.75 27.34 -11.26
C ARG A 494 -1.61 28.23 -12.15
N VAL A 495 -2.63 28.82 -11.58
CA VAL A 495 -3.57 29.69 -12.30
C VAL A 495 -2.90 31.06 -12.54
N ALA A 496 -2.74 31.46 -13.81
CA ALA A 496 -2.11 32.72 -14.20
C ALA A 496 -3.08 33.90 -14.09
N GLU A 497 -4.34 33.72 -14.49
CA GLU A 497 -5.35 34.77 -14.52
C GLU A 497 -6.59 34.36 -13.71
N ALA A 498 -7.19 35.30 -13.01
CA ALA A 498 -8.43 35.05 -12.29
C ALA A 498 -9.55 34.58 -13.25
N GLY A 499 -10.33 33.62 -12.81
CA GLY A 499 -11.40 33.04 -13.60
C GLY A 499 -12.49 32.45 -12.72
N ALA A 500 -13.39 31.66 -13.30
CA ALA A 500 -14.42 30.96 -12.56
C ALA A 500 -14.48 29.48 -12.96
N VAL A 501 -14.84 28.60 -12.01
CA VAL A 501 -15.04 27.18 -12.24
C VAL A 501 -16.34 26.70 -11.63
N LEU A 502 -16.94 25.67 -12.21
CA LEU A 502 -18.06 24.95 -11.58
C LEU A 502 -17.50 23.89 -10.62
N ALA A 503 -17.67 24.12 -9.32
CA ALA A 503 -17.16 23.23 -8.29
C ALA A 503 -18.26 22.66 -7.39
N GLU A 504 -17.97 21.54 -6.74
CA GLU A 504 -18.72 21.02 -5.60
C GLU A 504 -18.01 21.46 -4.31
N ALA A 505 -18.77 22.18 -3.47
CA ALA A 505 -18.33 22.71 -2.18
C ALA A 505 -19.28 22.24 -1.07
N PRO A 506 -18.82 22.17 0.19
CA PRO A 506 -19.70 21.95 1.35
C PRO A 506 -20.81 22.99 1.42
N GLN A 507 -22.05 22.58 1.71
CA GLN A 507 -23.19 23.51 1.82
C GLN A 507 -23.10 24.47 3.02
N SER A 508 -22.32 24.12 4.03
CA SER A 508 -22.12 24.96 5.20
C SER A 508 -20.61 25.10 5.47
N PRO A 509 -20.07 26.32 5.54
CA PRO A 509 -18.67 26.54 5.87
C PRO A 509 -18.31 25.92 7.24
N GLY A 510 -17.14 25.31 7.33
CA GLY A 510 -16.60 24.74 8.59
C GLY A 510 -17.26 23.44 9.06
N THR A 511 -18.13 22.83 8.28
CA THR A 511 -18.71 21.52 8.62
C THR A 511 -17.77 20.39 8.18
N THR A 512 -17.69 19.35 9.03
CA THR A 512 -16.92 18.14 8.74
C THR A 512 -17.49 17.38 7.54
N ALA A 513 -16.67 16.59 6.96
CA ALA A 513 -16.71 15.81 5.74
C ALA A 513 -18.02 15.11 5.32
N ALA A 514 -18.99 14.93 6.18
CA ALA A 514 -20.28 14.29 5.86
C ALA A 514 -21.35 15.26 5.31
N SER A 515 -21.00 16.55 5.07
CA SER A 515 -21.95 17.53 4.57
C SER A 515 -22.31 17.30 3.11
N PRO A 516 -23.59 17.49 2.71
CA PRO A 516 -23.97 17.47 1.31
C PRO A 516 -23.16 18.50 0.52
N LEU A 517 -22.66 18.09 -0.64
CA LEU A 517 -21.96 18.99 -1.56
C LEU A 517 -22.97 19.68 -2.48
N ALA A 518 -22.81 20.98 -2.69
CA ALA A 518 -23.57 21.73 -3.66
C ALA A 518 -22.69 22.16 -4.83
N ARG A 519 -23.24 22.11 -6.04
CA ARG A 519 -22.56 22.64 -7.22
C ARG A 519 -22.82 24.15 -7.31
N THR A 520 -21.75 24.90 -7.37
CA THR A 520 -21.77 26.35 -7.51
C THR A 520 -20.62 26.83 -8.37
N ALA A 521 -20.81 27.98 -9.01
CA ALA A 521 -19.69 28.69 -9.62
C ALA A 521 -18.88 29.37 -8.51
N ILE A 522 -17.58 29.19 -8.56
CA ILE A 522 -16.65 29.83 -7.64
C ILE A 522 -15.64 30.67 -8.41
N ASP A 523 -15.28 31.80 -7.85
CA ASP A 523 -14.19 32.64 -8.38
C ASP A 523 -12.84 32.02 -7.97
N VAL A 524 -11.97 31.88 -8.95
CA VAL A 524 -10.65 31.31 -8.83
C VAL A 524 -9.62 32.43 -8.98
N PRO A 525 -8.89 32.81 -7.90
CA PRO A 525 -7.90 33.88 -8.00
C PRO A 525 -6.62 33.39 -8.74
N ALA A 526 -5.94 34.32 -9.38
CA ALA A 526 -4.58 34.09 -9.86
C ALA A 526 -3.67 33.66 -8.71
N GLY A 527 -2.71 32.77 -9.00
CA GLY A 527 -1.82 32.19 -8.00
C GLY A 527 -2.39 31.00 -7.23
N SER A 528 -3.67 30.65 -7.42
CA SER A 528 -4.22 29.38 -6.93
C SER A 528 -3.79 28.21 -7.81
N TYR A 529 -4.19 26.99 -7.47
CA TYR A 529 -3.72 25.79 -8.18
C TYR A 529 -4.87 24.94 -8.68
N TYR A 530 -4.63 24.23 -9.78
CA TYR A 530 -5.51 23.21 -10.33
C TYR A 530 -4.77 21.89 -10.50
N VAL A 531 -5.35 20.82 -9.98
CA VAL A 531 -4.83 19.46 -10.06
C VAL A 531 -5.74 18.67 -10.99
N PRO A 532 -5.40 18.51 -12.28
CA PRO A 532 -6.24 17.80 -13.23
C PRO A 532 -6.25 16.29 -12.93
N LEU A 533 -7.37 15.60 -13.20
CA LEU A 533 -7.47 14.14 -13.09
C LEU A 533 -7.23 13.38 -14.40
N ASN A 534 -6.99 14.09 -15.52
CA ASN A 534 -6.53 13.49 -16.76
C ASN A 534 -5.01 13.25 -16.77
N GLN A 535 -4.47 12.73 -15.67
CA GLN A 535 -3.06 12.42 -15.46
C GLN A 535 -2.89 11.02 -14.86
N PRO A 536 -1.70 10.38 -15.00
CA PRO A 536 -1.46 9.02 -14.48
C PRO A 536 -1.71 8.88 -12.97
N MET A 537 -1.34 9.89 -12.18
CA MET A 537 -1.46 9.85 -10.72
C MET A 537 -2.85 10.30 -10.20
N ALA A 538 -3.89 10.32 -11.03
CA ALA A 538 -5.23 10.79 -10.67
C ALA A 538 -5.80 10.10 -9.40
N ASN A 539 -5.60 8.80 -9.24
CA ASN A 539 -6.11 8.07 -8.08
C ASN A 539 -5.36 8.42 -6.79
N VAL A 540 -4.10 8.85 -6.87
CA VAL A 540 -3.37 9.43 -5.73
C VAL A 540 -3.93 10.81 -5.37
N ALA A 541 -4.25 11.65 -6.36
CA ALA A 541 -4.91 12.95 -6.12
C ALA A 541 -6.26 12.77 -5.38
N ILE A 542 -7.08 11.79 -5.81
CA ILE A 542 -8.34 11.47 -5.16
C ILE A 542 -8.12 11.06 -3.70
N ALA A 543 -7.20 10.13 -3.44
CA ALA A 543 -6.89 9.67 -2.10
C ALA A 543 -6.38 10.81 -1.17
N ALA A 544 -5.65 11.76 -1.73
CA ALA A 544 -5.09 12.89 -0.99
C ALA A 544 -6.10 14.02 -0.76
N LEU A 545 -6.90 14.38 -1.77
CA LEU A 545 -7.67 15.61 -1.81
C LEU A 545 -9.17 15.45 -1.53
N GLU A 546 -9.74 14.23 -1.57
CA GLU A 546 -11.11 14.04 -1.10
C GLU A 546 -11.17 14.32 0.41
N ALA A 547 -11.99 15.32 0.78
CA ALA A 547 -12.04 15.81 2.17
C ALA A 547 -12.49 14.75 3.18
N ASP A 548 -13.30 13.78 2.73
CA ASP A 548 -13.85 12.72 3.58
C ASP A 548 -12.94 11.47 3.67
N THR A 549 -11.78 11.46 3.01
CA THR A 549 -10.84 10.35 3.14
C THR A 549 -10.20 10.38 4.54
N PRO A 550 -10.32 9.30 5.35
CA PRO A 550 -9.87 9.32 6.75
C PRO A 550 -8.38 9.65 6.95
N PHE A 551 -7.55 9.34 5.96
CA PHE A 551 -6.11 9.57 5.96
C PHE A 551 -5.66 10.53 4.84
N GLY A 552 -6.61 11.30 4.27
CA GLY A 552 -6.33 12.34 3.28
C GLY A 552 -5.75 13.61 3.90
N PHE A 553 -5.39 14.55 3.06
CA PHE A 553 -4.72 15.79 3.47
C PHE A 553 -5.56 16.68 4.39
N ALA A 554 -6.88 16.70 4.21
CA ALA A 554 -7.78 17.45 5.09
C ALA A 554 -7.83 16.86 6.51
N SER A 555 -8.00 15.54 6.63
CA SER A 555 -8.03 14.85 7.92
C SER A 555 -6.70 14.93 8.68
N GLN A 556 -5.60 15.10 7.96
CA GLN A 556 -4.24 15.21 8.49
C GLN A 556 -3.72 16.64 8.55
N ARG A 557 -4.59 17.63 8.35
CA ARG A 557 -4.29 19.06 8.48
C ARG A 557 -3.20 19.61 7.55
N LEU A 558 -2.97 18.95 6.41
CA LEU A 558 -2.17 19.53 5.33
C LEU A 558 -2.99 20.55 4.52
N VAL A 559 -4.31 20.51 4.66
CA VAL A 559 -5.30 21.49 4.22
C VAL A 559 -5.93 22.07 5.49
N GLY A 560 -5.91 23.38 5.64
CA GLY A 560 -6.37 24.05 6.87
C GLY A 560 -7.90 24.10 6.98
N LEU A 561 -8.57 24.43 5.88
CA LEU A 561 -10.02 24.57 5.79
C LEU A 561 -10.57 23.69 4.67
N PRO A 562 -11.77 23.10 4.83
CA PRO A 562 -12.39 22.27 3.79
C PRO A 562 -12.60 22.98 2.45
N GLU A 563 -12.81 24.29 2.47
CA GLU A 563 -12.98 25.14 1.30
C GLU A 563 -11.69 25.47 0.56
N GLU A 564 -10.52 25.12 1.12
CA GLU A 564 -9.23 25.27 0.41
C GLU A 564 -9.03 24.23 -0.69
N VAL A 565 -9.85 23.17 -0.73
CA VAL A 565 -9.83 22.16 -1.79
C VAL A 565 -11.23 21.90 -2.26
N LEU A 566 -11.52 22.19 -3.53
CA LEU A 566 -12.83 22.02 -4.13
C LEU A 566 -12.78 21.09 -5.35
N ARG A 567 -13.83 20.31 -5.51
CA ARG A 567 -13.99 19.34 -6.60
C ARG A 567 -14.50 20.04 -7.85
N VAL A 568 -13.67 20.18 -8.88
CA VAL A 568 -14.04 20.84 -10.14
C VAL A 568 -14.72 19.83 -11.05
N MET A 569 -16.00 20.08 -11.38
CA MET A 569 -16.87 19.09 -12.03
C MET A 569 -16.96 19.21 -13.55
N VAL A 570 -16.38 20.26 -14.12
CA VAL A 570 -16.28 20.50 -15.58
C VAL A 570 -14.85 20.90 -15.88
N THR A 571 -14.32 20.50 -17.01
CA THR A 571 -12.99 20.96 -17.45
C THR A 571 -12.93 22.48 -17.46
N PRO A 572 -12.07 23.12 -16.67
CA PRO A 572 -12.06 24.56 -16.53
C PRO A 572 -11.44 25.24 -17.77
N SER A 573 -11.97 26.43 -18.09
CA SER A 573 -11.36 27.33 -19.09
C SER A 573 -10.47 28.36 -18.38
N LEU A 574 -9.45 27.87 -17.65
CA LEU A 574 -8.49 28.71 -16.92
C LEU A 574 -7.20 28.88 -17.72
N VAL A 575 -6.56 30.03 -17.57
CA VAL A 575 -5.20 30.27 -18.07
C VAL A 575 -4.23 29.82 -16.98
N PHE A 576 -3.29 28.96 -17.34
CA PHE A 576 -2.26 28.48 -16.44
C PHE A 576 -0.91 29.08 -16.81
N GLU A 577 -0.04 29.23 -15.80
CA GLU A 577 1.34 29.61 -16.04
C GLU A 577 2.05 28.51 -16.85
N ASP A 578 2.94 28.91 -17.74
CA ASP A 578 3.81 27.95 -18.43
C ASP A 578 4.65 27.17 -17.40
N MET A 579 4.68 25.86 -17.55
CA MET A 579 5.52 25.03 -16.68
C MET A 579 6.98 25.20 -17.13
N GLU A 580 7.82 25.78 -16.26
CA GLU A 580 9.27 25.78 -16.42
C GLU A 580 9.88 24.37 -16.33
#